data_6796ad622c3c73af3cf7cd73310768cf
#
_entry.id   6796ad622c3c73af3cf7cd73310768cf
#
_cell.length_a   1.000
_cell.length_b   1.000
_cell.length_c   1.000
_cell.angle_alpha   90.00
_cell.angle_beta   90.00
_cell.angle_gamma   90.00
#
_symmetry.space_group_name_H-M   'P 1'
#
loop_
_entity.id
_entity.type
_entity.pdbx_description
1 polymer ?
#
loop_
_entity_poly.entity_id
_entity_poly.type
_entity_poly.pdbx_seq_one_letter_code
_entity_poly.pdbx_strand_id
1 'polypeptide(L)'
;FYQLNTRLDSLWCSTYDEIDVWAMKDGDLVDEKDPVIGIIGNPKYFAHLETPTLGVLAQMSAVATSVRRATSHLKDNQSLLFFPARFRHYASQAPDGAACVVGGAKAMSTDANGEYWGYNGIGTIPHLLIAAYWGDTAQAALKFDEIIDPSINRVILVDWDNDCIGTSLKVITAFLHRYQMGGRSRVRYDNIDECKRLLRDYRHELYHVIGSGKGKVFGVRFDTSGSLIDKSLSPHLLFGVNYPLVKMARETFDELGLKDLKIVVSGGFDEEKLKLFNRADAPYDMVGIGSSIVNKFTVDFTADAVMLDGQRNAKVGRSLLDWSKMSEVHRRKGL
;
A
#
# COMPACT_ATOMS: atom_id res chain seq x y z
N PHE A 1 -0.85 3.92 -19.78
CA PHE A 1 -1.28 4.31 -21.14
C PHE A 1 -2.65 5.02 -21.10
N TYR A 2 -3.62 4.53 -20.34
CA TYR A 2 -4.95 5.17 -20.21
C TYR A 2 -4.89 6.62 -19.69
N GLN A 3 -4.07 6.91 -18.69
CA GLN A 3 -3.92 8.28 -18.18
C GLN A 3 -3.12 9.18 -19.09
N LEU A 4 -2.20 8.63 -19.89
CA LEU A 4 -1.59 9.36 -20.97
C LEU A 4 -2.66 9.76 -22.01
N ASN A 5 -3.55 8.86 -22.38
CA ASN A 5 -4.64 9.13 -23.31
C ASN A 5 -5.58 10.23 -22.83
N THR A 6 -6.08 10.19 -21.59
CA THR A 6 -7.04 11.19 -21.09
C THR A 6 -6.46 12.60 -20.94
N ARG A 7 -5.16 12.72 -20.62
CA ARG A 7 -4.48 14.03 -20.54
C ARG A 7 -3.91 14.51 -21.88
N LEU A 8 -3.68 13.60 -22.81
CA LEU A 8 -3.10 13.88 -24.11
C LEU A 8 -4.13 13.89 -25.23
N ASP A 9 -5.41 13.64 -24.96
CA ASP A 9 -6.49 13.71 -25.96
C ASP A 9 -6.55 15.06 -26.68
N SER A 10 -6.17 16.14 -26.01
CA SER A 10 -6.02 17.46 -26.62
C SER A 10 -4.77 17.62 -27.50
N LEU A 11 -3.77 16.73 -27.31
CA LEU A 11 -2.51 16.73 -28.08
C LEU A 11 -2.50 15.63 -29.14
N TRP A 12 -3.41 14.68 -29.03
CA TRP A 12 -3.56 13.55 -29.93
C TRP A 12 -4.44 13.99 -31.06
N CYS A 13 -3.84 14.33 -32.20
CA CYS A 13 -4.64 14.56 -33.40
C CYS A 13 -5.39 13.26 -33.78
N SER A 14 -6.45 13.40 -34.56
CA SER A 14 -7.34 12.33 -35.06
C SER A 14 -6.65 11.24 -35.93
N THR A 15 -5.34 11.07 -35.82
CA THR A 15 -4.46 10.30 -36.68
C THR A 15 -3.91 9.01 -36.03
N TYR A 16 -4.58 8.53 -34.98
CA TYR A 16 -4.23 7.23 -34.39
C TYR A 16 -4.29 6.07 -35.39
N ASP A 17 -5.21 6.17 -36.36
CA ASP A 17 -5.37 5.19 -37.43
C ASP A 17 -4.21 5.20 -38.47
N GLU A 18 -3.28 6.15 -38.35
CA GLU A 18 -2.09 6.29 -39.19
C GLU A 18 -0.83 5.66 -38.56
N ILE A 19 -0.97 5.01 -37.41
CA ILE A 19 0.12 4.36 -36.70
C ILE A 19 -0.30 2.98 -36.17
N ASP A 20 0.61 2.04 -36.24
CA ASP A 20 0.47 0.73 -35.60
C ASP A 20 1.28 0.74 -34.30
N VAL A 21 0.66 0.36 -33.19
CA VAL A 21 1.30 0.27 -31.87
C VAL A 21 1.33 -1.16 -31.39
N TRP A 22 2.50 -1.61 -31.00
CA TRP A 22 2.74 -2.92 -30.41
C TRP A 22 3.26 -2.73 -28.98
N ALA A 23 2.77 -3.48 -28.03
CA ALA A 23 3.24 -3.39 -26.63
C ALA A 23 3.20 -4.71 -25.90
N MET A 24 4.05 -4.84 -24.90
CA MET A 24 3.93 -5.87 -23.86
C MET A 24 2.73 -5.57 -22.97
N LYS A 25 2.22 -6.58 -22.28
CA LYS A 25 1.09 -6.42 -21.35
C LYS A 25 1.59 -5.90 -19.99
N ASP A 26 0.72 -5.17 -19.30
CA ASP A 26 0.99 -4.77 -17.93
C ASP A 26 1.21 -6.01 -17.04
N GLY A 27 2.33 -6.04 -16.33
CA GLY A 27 2.74 -7.15 -15.47
C GLY A 27 3.67 -8.17 -16.11
N ASP A 28 3.91 -8.08 -17.43
CA ASP A 28 4.92 -8.92 -18.09
C ASP A 28 6.32 -8.62 -17.52
N LEU A 29 7.14 -9.67 -17.44
CA LEU A 29 8.53 -9.55 -17.06
C LEU A 29 9.35 -9.08 -18.24
N VAL A 30 10.16 -8.06 -18.00
CA VAL A 30 11.01 -7.42 -19.00
C VAL A 30 12.48 -7.65 -18.63
N ASP A 31 13.23 -8.23 -19.53
CA ASP A 31 14.67 -8.37 -19.41
C ASP A 31 15.40 -7.17 -20.03
N GLU A 32 16.68 -7.03 -19.73
CA GLU A 32 17.51 -6.00 -20.34
C GLU A 32 17.49 -6.12 -21.87
N LYS A 33 17.18 -5.01 -22.56
CA LYS A 33 17.07 -4.91 -24.02
C LYS A 33 15.80 -5.54 -24.63
N ASP A 34 14.85 -6.01 -23.84
CA ASP A 34 13.53 -6.34 -24.39
C ASP A 34 12.82 -5.06 -24.86
N PRO A 35 12.24 -5.04 -26.07
CA PRO A 35 11.38 -3.95 -26.50
C PRO A 35 10.03 -4.05 -25.77
N VAL A 36 9.58 -2.94 -25.19
CA VAL A 36 8.31 -2.89 -24.44
C VAL A 36 7.19 -2.21 -25.22
N ILE A 37 7.54 -1.29 -26.12
CA ILE A 37 6.62 -0.63 -27.05
C ILE A 37 7.34 -0.52 -28.40
N GLY A 38 6.62 -0.83 -29.49
CA GLY A 38 7.00 -0.57 -30.86
C GLY A 38 5.94 0.28 -31.55
N ILE A 39 6.33 1.30 -32.31
CA ILE A 39 5.43 2.16 -33.07
C ILE A 39 5.87 2.17 -34.53
N ILE A 40 4.94 1.89 -35.45
CA ILE A 40 5.15 1.95 -36.90
C ILE A 40 4.25 3.06 -37.45
N GLY A 41 4.82 3.97 -38.20
CA GLY A 41 4.09 5.08 -38.82
C GLY A 41 4.92 6.33 -39.02
N ASN A 42 4.30 7.40 -39.50
CA ASN A 42 4.99 8.66 -39.70
C ASN A 42 5.29 9.34 -38.37
N PRO A 43 6.58 9.62 -38.04
CA PRO A 43 6.97 10.16 -36.74
C PRO A 43 6.32 11.50 -36.39
N LYS A 44 5.83 12.26 -37.35
CA LYS A 44 5.08 13.50 -37.08
C LYS A 44 3.88 13.30 -36.17
N TYR A 45 3.33 12.07 -36.11
CA TYR A 45 2.14 11.76 -35.34
C TYR A 45 2.44 11.37 -33.88
N PHE A 46 3.67 10.95 -33.55
CA PHE A 46 3.99 10.43 -32.21
C PHE A 46 5.32 10.91 -31.61
N ALA A 47 6.22 11.54 -32.38
CA ALA A 47 7.54 11.93 -31.87
C ALA A 47 7.47 12.86 -30.65
N HIS A 48 6.47 13.74 -30.58
CA HIS A 48 6.25 14.63 -29.43
C HIS A 48 5.82 13.90 -28.15
N LEU A 49 5.44 12.62 -28.24
CA LEU A 49 5.03 11.79 -27.11
C LEU A 49 6.18 10.95 -26.52
N GLU A 50 7.38 10.99 -27.12
CA GLU A 50 8.53 10.20 -26.66
C GLU A 50 8.81 10.43 -25.16
N THR A 51 9.07 11.67 -24.77
CA THR A 51 9.43 12.01 -23.39
C THR A 51 8.35 11.63 -22.37
N PRO A 52 7.06 11.99 -22.54
CA PRO A 52 6.03 11.58 -21.59
C PRO A 52 5.82 10.07 -21.55
N THR A 53 5.93 9.37 -22.68
CA THR A 53 5.79 7.91 -22.73
C THR A 53 6.91 7.21 -21.94
N LEU A 54 8.15 7.60 -22.16
CA LEU A 54 9.30 7.05 -21.45
C LEU A 54 9.22 7.32 -19.95
N GLY A 55 8.82 8.53 -19.55
CA GLY A 55 8.66 8.91 -18.16
C GLY A 55 7.58 8.08 -17.43
N VAL A 56 6.45 7.84 -18.07
CA VAL A 56 5.37 7.00 -17.53
C VAL A 56 5.82 5.54 -17.40
N LEU A 57 6.44 4.99 -18.44
CA LEU A 57 6.98 3.64 -18.42
C LEU A 57 7.99 3.47 -17.29
N ALA A 58 8.97 4.39 -17.17
CA ALA A 58 9.99 4.33 -16.14
C ALA A 58 9.39 4.36 -14.73
N GLN A 59 8.51 5.32 -14.45
CA GLN A 59 7.90 5.48 -13.14
C GLN A 59 7.04 4.27 -12.76
N MET A 60 6.11 3.88 -13.64
CA MET A 60 5.17 2.81 -13.33
C MET A 60 5.84 1.45 -13.24
N SER A 61 6.82 1.15 -14.11
CA SER A 61 7.60 -0.08 -14.04
C SER A 61 8.44 -0.15 -12.77
N ALA A 62 9.03 0.97 -12.32
CA ALA A 62 9.77 1.02 -11.07
C ALA A 62 8.87 0.72 -9.86
N VAL A 63 7.67 1.29 -9.80
CA VAL A 63 6.70 1.04 -8.72
C VAL A 63 6.22 -0.42 -8.75
N ALA A 64 5.78 -0.93 -9.91
CA ALA A 64 5.32 -2.30 -10.06
C ALA A 64 6.40 -3.32 -9.66
N THR A 65 7.63 -3.11 -10.12
CA THR A 65 8.78 -3.97 -9.77
C THR A 65 9.10 -3.94 -8.28
N SER A 66 9.11 -2.74 -7.66
CA SER A 66 9.36 -2.60 -6.22
C SER A 66 8.29 -3.30 -5.38
N VAL A 67 7.01 -3.16 -5.77
CA VAL A 67 5.90 -3.86 -5.12
C VAL A 67 6.04 -5.37 -5.29
N ARG A 68 6.31 -5.86 -6.51
CA ARG A 68 6.49 -7.30 -6.78
C ARG A 68 7.63 -7.89 -5.95
N ARG A 69 8.77 -7.21 -5.83
CA ARG A 69 9.88 -7.63 -4.97
C ARG A 69 9.45 -7.70 -3.52
N ALA A 70 8.75 -6.68 -3.02
CA ALA A 70 8.26 -6.67 -1.66
C ALA A 70 7.24 -7.80 -1.40
N THR A 71 6.27 -8.01 -2.30
CA THR A 71 5.24 -9.04 -2.16
C THR A 71 5.81 -10.45 -2.25
N SER A 72 6.91 -10.68 -2.98
CA SER A 72 7.56 -12.00 -3.04
C SER A 72 8.12 -12.49 -1.70
N HIS A 73 8.25 -11.60 -0.71
CA HIS A 73 8.67 -11.93 0.65
C HIS A 73 7.51 -12.09 1.63
N LEU A 74 6.27 -11.99 1.18
CA LEU A 74 5.09 -12.18 2.01
C LEU A 74 4.61 -13.63 1.94
N LYS A 75 3.97 -14.08 3.01
CA LYS A 75 3.25 -15.36 3.05
C LYS A 75 1.87 -15.20 2.41
N ASP A 76 1.22 -16.30 2.07
CA ASP A 76 -0.11 -16.29 1.43
C ASP A 76 -1.19 -15.58 2.25
N ASN A 77 -1.07 -15.61 3.58
CA ASN A 77 -1.99 -14.95 4.50
C ASN A 77 -1.60 -13.49 4.82
N GLN A 78 -0.51 -12.97 4.25
CA GLN A 78 -0.03 -11.61 4.45
C GLN A 78 -0.32 -10.74 3.22
N SER A 79 -0.46 -9.44 3.42
CA SER A 79 -0.76 -8.49 2.34
C SER A 79 0.08 -7.21 2.44
N LEU A 80 0.45 -6.66 1.28
CA LEU A 80 1.08 -5.36 1.19
C LEU A 80 0.00 -4.27 1.04
N LEU A 81 0.11 -3.25 1.89
CA LEU A 81 -0.64 -1.99 1.79
C LEU A 81 0.29 -0.92 1.21
N PHE A 82 -0.12 -0.34 0.10
CA PHE A 82 0.66 0.68 -0.60
C PHE A 82 0.46 2.05 0.05
N PHE A 83 1.47 2.56 0.77
CA PHE A 83 1.42 3.79 1.58
C PHE A 83 2.35 4.92 1.08
N PRO A 84 2.39 5.28 -0.22
CA PRO A 84 3.32 6.26 -0.75
C PRO A 84 2.83 7.70 -0.68
N ALA A 85 1.57 7.97 -0.34
CA ALA A 85 0.86 9.21 -0.63
C ALA A 85 1.64 10.51 -0.31
N ARG A 86 2.42 10.55 0.78
CA ARG A 86 3.21 11.72 1.20
C ARG A 86 4.64 11.78 0.65
N PHE A 87 5.07 10.77 -0.11
CA PHE A 87 6.46 10.64 -0.55
C PHE A 87 6.69 11.10 -1.98
N ARG A 88 5.63 11.41 -2.72
CA ARG A 88 5.67 11.95 -4.08
C ARG A 88 4.67 13.08 -4.27
N HIS A 89 4.76 13.76 -5.40
CA HIS A 89 3.80 14.78 -5.79
C HIS A 89 2.39 14.18 -5.92
N TYR A 90 1.37 14.90 -5.47
CA TYR A 90 -0.02 14.39 -5.43
C TYR A 90 -0.52 13.91 -6.81
N ALA A 91 -0.07 14.52 -7.90
CA ALA A 91 -0.45 14.12 -9.27
C ALA A 91 0.08 12.73 -9.68
N SER A 92 1.05 12.16 -8.95
CA SER A 92 1.57 10.82 -9.19
C SER A 92 0.75 9.72 -8.52
N GLN A 93 -0.23 10.05 -7.69
CA GLN A 93 -0.94 9.02 -6.90
C GLN A 93 -1.69 8.01 -7.76
N ALA A 94 -2.42 8.46 -8.76
CA ALA A 94 -3.18 7.56 -9.63
C ALA A 94 -2.27 6.62 -10.46
N PRO A 95 -1.22 7.09 -11.18
CA PRO A 95 -0.31 6.19 -11.87
C PRO A 95 0.49 5.28 -10.93
N ASP A 96 0.94 5.77 -9.79
CA ASP A 96 1.63 4.93 -8.78
C ASP A 96 0.70 3.85 -8.24
N GLY A 97 -0.58 4.19 -8.00
CA GLY A 97 -1.60 3.26 -7.58
C GLY A 97 -1.96 2.22 -8.64
N ALA A 98 -2.06 2.61 -9.90
CA ALA A 98 -2.24 1.68 -11.01
C ALA A 98 -1.09 0.65 -11.06
N ALA A 99 0.14 1.11 -10.98
CA ALA A 99 1.32 0.27 -11.02
C ALA A 99 1.45 -0.65 -9.79
N CYS A 100 1.04 -0.20 -8.59
CA CYS A 100 1.14 -1.04 -7.41
C CYS A 100 0.22 -2.25 -7.44
N VAL A 101 -0.96 -2.14 -8.04
CA VAL A 101 -1.88 -3.28 -8.25
C VAL A 101 -1.26 -4.29 -9.19
N VAL A 102 -0.66 -3.85 -10.29
CA VAL A 102 0.11 -4.72 -11.22
C VAL A 102 1.23 -5.45 -10.49
N GLY A 103 1.92 -4.78 -9.55
CA GLY A 103 2.95 -5.39 -8.70
C GLY A 103 2.44 -6.35 -7.63
N GLY A 104 1.12 -6.43 -7.39
CA GLY A 104 0.50 -7.37 -6.47
C GLY A 104 0.10 -6.77 -5.10
N ALA A 105 0.10 -5.45 -4.92
CA ALA A 105 -0.47 -4.83 -3.72
C ALA A 105 -1.98 -5.11 -3.63
N LYS A 106 -2.47 -5.39 -2.41
CA LYS A 106 -3.88 -5.72 -2.19
C LYS A 106 -4.73 -4.50 -1.84
N ALA A 107 -4.10 -3.42 -1.41
CA ALA A 107 -4.78 -2.21 -1.01
C ALA A 107 -3.84 -1.00 -1.01
N MET A 108 -4.41 0.19 -0.96
CA MET A 108 -3.71 1.45 -1.07
C MET A 108 -4.24 2.49 -0.08
N SER A 109 -3.44 3.50 0.21
CA SER A 109 -3.71 4.46 1.30
C SER A 109 -4.75 5.53 0.97
N THR A 110 -5.01 5.82 -0.31
CA THR A 110 -5.91 6.91 -0.72
C THR A 110 -6.80 6.50 -1.88
N ASP A 111 -7.97 7.14 -2.00
CA ASP A 111 -8.86 6.96 -3.15
C ASP A 111 -8.18 7.37 -4.46
N ALA A 112 -7.33 8.41 -4.43
CA ALA A 112 -6.54 8.81 -5.58
C ALA A 112 -5.56 7.74 -6.07
N ASN A 113 -5.00 6.90 -5.18
CA ASN A 113 -4.24 5.72 -5.60
C ASN A 113 -5.14 4.64 -6.23
N GLY A 114 -6.41 4.58 -5.82
CA GLY A 114 -7.38 3.59 -6.31
C GLY A 114 -8.09 3.99 -7.61
N GLU A 115 -7.98 5.25 -8.03
CA GLU A 115 -8.78 5.86 -9.10
C GLU A 115 -8.80 5.03 -10.39
N TYR A 116 -7.65 4.54 -10.83
CA TYR A 116 -7.52 3.79 -12.09
C TYR A 116 -8.31 2.47 -12.09
N TRP A 117 -8.41 1.80 -10.94
CA TRP A 117 -9.07 0.50 -10.79
C TRP A 117 -10.45 0.59 -10.14
N GLY A 118 -10.91 1.79 -9.79
CA GLY A 118 -12.15 2.00 -9.05
C GLY A 118 -12.09 1.47 -7.62
N TYR A 119 -10.92 1.44 -6.99
CA TYR A 119 -10.74 1.02 -5.60
C TYR A 119 -10.79 2.20 -4.66
N ASN A 120 -11.33 1.99 -3.47
CA ASN A 120 -11.26 2.96 -2.38
C ASN A 120 -9.97 2.76 -1.57
N GLY A 121 -9.44 3.85 -1.04
CA GLY A 121 -8.31 3.81 -0.11
C GLY A 121 -8.68 3.09 1.19
N ILE A 122 -7.72 2.37 1.77
CA ILE A 122 -7.87 1.84 3.12
C ILE A 122 -7.53 2.93 4.11
N GLY A 123 -8.54 3.45 4.82
CA GLY A 123 -8.36 4.42 5.88
C GLY A 123 -7.74 3.77 7.13
N THR A 124 -6.72 4.44 7.68
CA THR A 124 -6.27 4.22 9.06
C THR A 124 -6.33 5.55 9.79
N ILE A 125 -6.57 5.56 11.11
CA ILE A 125 -6.52 6.84 11.83
C ILE A 125 -5.10 7.42 11.81
N PRO A 126 -4.96 8.73 11.50
CA PRO A 126 -3.68 9.41 11.53
C PRO A 126 -3.33 9.91 12.94
N HIS A 127 -2.04 10.14 13.22
CA HIS A 127 -1.58 10.79 14.46
C HIS A 127 -2.29 12.13 14.73
N LEU A 128 -2.63 12.90 13.69
CA LEU A 128 -3.34 14.18 13.85
C LEU A 128 -4.71 14.01 14.51
N LEU A 129 -5.44 12.92 14.18
CA LEU A 129 -6.71 12.65 14.85
C LEU A 129 -6.49 12.33 16.34
N ILE A 130 -5.47 11.54 16.67
CA ILE A 130 -5.12 11.22 18.06
C ILE A 130 -4.72 12.50 18.81
N ALA A 131 -3.92 13.36 18.19
CA ALA A 131 -3.54 14.66 18.75
C ALA A 131 -4.77 15.54 19.05
N ALA A 132 -5.80 15.55 18.19
CA ALA A 132 -7.04 16.30 18.39
C ALA A 132 -7.83 15.80 19.61
N TYR A 133 -7.56 14.58 20.08
CA TYR A 133 -8.12 14.00 21.32
C TYR A 133 -7.07 13.96 22.44
N TRP A 134 -6.10 14.86 22.44
CA TRP A 134 -5.08 15.00 23.49
C TRP A 134 -4.27 13.72 23.75
N GLY A 135 -4.06 12.91 22.70
CA GLY A 135 -3.34 11.65 22.81
C GLY A 135 -4.22 10.45 23.23
N ASP A 136 -5.51 10.66 23.51
CA ASP A 136 -6.43 9.56 23.82
C ASP A 136 -6.81 8.80 22.55
N THR A 137 -6.01 7.78 22.24
CA THR A 137 -6.22 6.92 21.07
C THR A 137 -7.56 6.18 21.13
N ALA A 138 -8.04 5.80 22.32
CA ALA A 138 -9.32 5.09 22.45
C ALA A 138 -10.50 6.00 22.07
N GLN A 139 -10.50 7.26 22.53
CA GLN A 139 -11.52 8.24 22.16
C GLN A 139 -11.44 8.60 20.68
N ALA A 140 -10.23 8.79 20.14
CA ALA A 140 -10.04 9.03 18.72
C ALA A 140 -10.60 7.87 17.86
N ALA A 141 -10.37 6.62 18.26
CA ALA A 141 -10.86 5.43 17.59
C ALA A 141 -12.39 5.32 17.64
N LEU A 142 -13.01 5.59 18.79
CA LEU A 142 -14.47 5.59 18.92
C LEU A 142 -15.11 6.69 18.08
N LYS A 143 -14.48 7.88 18.00
CA LYS A 143 -14.99 8.97 17.16
C LYS A 143 -14.81 8.68 15.67
N PHE A 144 -13.72 8.05 15.28
CA PHE A 144 -13.52 7.57 13.93
C PHE A 144 -14.62 6.56 13.54
N ASP A 145 -14.91 5.58 14.41
CA ASP A 145 -15.96 4.58 14.16
C ASP A 145 -17.37 5.20 14.05
N GLU A 146 -17.63 6.26 14.79
CA GLU A 146 -18.92 6.97 14.75
C GLU A 146 -19.17 7.64 13.40
N ILE A 147 -18.12 8.21 12.77
CA ILE A 147 -18.22 9.10 11.62
C ILE A 147 -17.95 8.38 10.30
N ILE A 148 -16.96 7.44 10.28
CA ILE A 148 -16.50 6.83 9.03
C ILE A 148 -17.57 5.88 8.44
N ASP A 149 -17.58 5.76 7.12
CA ASP A 149 -18.49 4.85 6.43
C ASP A 149 -18.41 3.42 7.01
N PRO A 150 -19.55 2.76 7.26
CA PRO A 150 -19.60 1.40 7.82
C PRO A 150 -18.82 0.36 7.03
N SER A 151 -18.65 0.51 5.73
CA SER A 151 -17.90 -0.41 4.86
C SER A 151 -16.39 -0.36 5.06
N ILE A 152 -15.88 0.75 5.61
CA ILE A 152 -14.44 0.94 5.83
C ILE A 152 -14.00 0.21 7.10
N ASN A 153 -12.96 -0.59 7.00
CA ASN A 153 -12.38 -1.30 8.13
C ASN A 153 -11.70 -0.32 9.12
N ARG A 154 -11.92 -0.54 10.42
CA ARG A 154 -11.33 0.25 11.49
C ARG A 154 -9.95 -0.28 11.81
N VAL A 155 -8.92 0.28 11.18
CA VAL A 155 -7.52 0.03 11.50
C VAL A 155 -7.00 1.17 12.36
N ILE A 156 -6.66 0.88 13.61
CA ILE A 156 -6.33 1.87 14.62
C ILE A 156 -4.82 1.97 14.79
N LEU A 157 -4.28 3.18 14.66
CA LEU A 157 -2.87 3.49 14.93
C LEU A 157 -2.64 3.53 16.45
N VAL A 158 -1.66 2.79 16.96
CA VAL A 158 -1.53 2.53 18.41
C VAL A 158 -0.16 2.87 19.01
N ASP A 159 0.67 3.60 18.29
CA ASP A 159 2.04 3.94 18.69
C ASP A 159 2.19 5.34 19.32
N TRP A 160 1.09 6.04 19.61
CA TRP A 160 1.13 7.42 20.14
C TRP A 160 2.01 7.56 21.39
N ASP A 161 1.86 6.64 22.34
CA ASP A 161 2.61 6.63 23.60
C ASP A 161 3.82 5.67 23.57
N ASN A 162 4.23 5.17 22.41
CA ASN A 162 5.19 4.06 22.27
C ASN A 162 4.82 2.85 23.14
N ASP A 163 3.54 2.50 23.18
CA ASP A 163 2.98 1.36 23.89
C ASP A 163 1.93 0.69 22.99
N CYS A 164 2.40 0.05 21.93
CA CYS A 164 1.51 -0.53 20.91
C CYS A 164 0.57 -1.59 21.50
N ILE A 165 1.06 -2.44 22.39
CA ILE A 165 0.25 -3.50 22.99
C ILE A 165 -0.75 -2.91 23.99
N GLY A 166 -0.29 -2.09 24.92
CA GLY A 166 -1.17 -1.48 25.92
C GLY A 166 -2.24 -0.61 25.29
N THR A 167 -1.88 0.24 24.30
CA THR A 167 -2.84 1.09 23.57
C THR A 167 -3.85 0.25 22.80
N SER A 168 -3.44 -0.87 22.18
CA SER A 168 -4.39 -1.80 21.53
C SER A 168 -5.43 -2.32 22.52
N LEU A 169 -5.02 -2.75 23.70
CA LEU A 169 -5.93 -3.24 24.73
C LEU A 169 -6.91 -2.16 25.22
N LYS A 170 -6.43 -0.92 25.41
CA LYS A 170 -7.28 0.24 25.76
C LYS A 170 -8.35 0.47 24.71
N VAL A 171 -7.98 0.48 23.43
CA VAL A 171 -8.91 0.68 22.30
C VAL A 171 -9.98 -0.41 22.28
N ILE A 172 -9.58 -1.68 22.35
CA ILE A 172 -10.54 -2.80 22.29
C ILE A 172 -11.47 -2.80 23.51
N THR A 173 -10.94 -2.49 24.69
CA THR A 173 -11.74 -2.35 25.93
C THR A 173 -12.75 -1.20 25.79
N ALA A 174 -12.38 -0.09 25.15
CA ALA A 174 -13.29 1.03 24.90
C ALA A 174 -14.43 0.65 23.94
N PHE A 175 -14.15 -0.12 22.89
CA PHE A 175 -15.18 -0.66 22.00
C PHE A 175 -16.09 -1.66 22.71
N LEU A 176 -15.54 -2.59 23.48
CA LEU A 176 -16.29 -3.54 24.30
C LEU A 176 -17.25 -2.79 25.24
N HIS A 177 -16.73 -1.81 25.98
CA HIS A 177 -17.52 -1.01 26.89
C HIS A 177 -18.63 -0.23 26.16
N ARG A 178 -18.32 0.40 25.03
CA ARG A 178 -19.28 1.19 24.25
C ARG A 178 -20.42 0.35 23.70
N TYR A 179 -20.09 -0.78 23.11
CA TYR A 179 -21.04 -1.56 22.29
C TYR A 179 -21.65 -2.76 22.99
N GLN A 180 -21.05 -3.27 24.08
CA GLN A 180 -21.53 -4.45 24.77
C GLN A 180 -21.93 -4.18 26.23
N MET A 181 -21.34 -3.18 26.87
CA MET A 181 -21.60 -2.91 28.30
C MET A 181 -22.49 -1.67 28.54
N GLY A 182 -23.14 -1.14 27.49
CA GLY A 182 -24.10 -0.04 27.61
C GLY A 182 -23.54 1.37 27.79
N GLY A 183 -22.25 1.58 27.70
CA GLY A 183 -21.60 2.88 27.53
C GLY A 183 -21.76 3.93 28.63
N ARG A 184 -22.35 3.61 29.77
CA ARG A 184 -22.81 4.59 30.77
C ARG A 184 -21.78 4.98 31.84
N SER A 185 -20.63 4.35 31.93
CA SER A 185 -19.56 4.72 32.87
C SER A 185 -18.37 5.34 32.16
N ARG A 186 -17.77 6.37 32.77
CA ARG A 186 -16.45 6.87 32.37
C ARG A 186 -15.39 5.85 32.85
N VAL A 187 -15.16 4.81 32.09
CA VAL A 187 -14.05 3.90 32.35
C VAL A 187 -12.78 4.62 31.94
N ARG A 188 -11.85 4.78 32.86
CA ARG A 188 -10.49 5.20 32.52
C ARG A 188 -9.73 3.96 32.09
N TYR A 189 -9.33 3.94 30.81
CA TYR A 189 -8.56 2.83 30.23
C TYR A 189 -7.05 2.94 30.50
N ASP A 190 -6.65 3.68 31.55
CA ASP A 190 -5.24 3.95 31.87
C ASP A 190 -4.55 2.75 32.51
N ASN A 191 -5.32 1.85 33.11
CA ASN A 191 -4.79 0.64 33.76
C ASN A 191 -4.87 -0.57 32.81
N ILE A 192 -3.72 -0.99 32.30
CA ILE A 192 -3.61 -2.11 31.37
C ILE A 192 -4.04 -3.45 32.00
N ASP A 193 -3.78 -3.68 33.30
CA ASP A 193 -4.19 -4.91 33.96
C ASP A 193 -5.71 -4.99 34.12
N GLU A 194 -6.36 -3.86 34.33
CA GLU A 194 -7.81 -3.79 34.30
C GLU A 194 -8.38 -4.06 32.91
N CYS A 195 -7.77 -3.50 31.86
CA CYS A 195 -8.15 -3.85 30.47
C CYS A 195 -8.00 -5.35 30.23
N LYS A 196 -6.89 -5.96 30.60
CA LYS A 196 -6.69 -7.42 30.46
C LYS A 196 -7.73 -8.22 31.23
N ARG A 197 -8.09 -7.81 32.45
CA ARG A 197 -9.12 -8.45 33.25
C ARG A 197 -10.48 -8.38 32.54
N LEU A 198 -10.90 -7.19 32.12
CA LEU A 198 -12.18 -7.00 31.40
C LEU A 198 -12.24 -7.84 30.12
N LEU A 199 -11.17 -7.84 29.31
CA LEU A 199 -11.13 -8.62 28.07
C LEU A 199 -11.22 -10.14 28.34
N ARG A 200 -10.68 -10.65 29.46
CA ARG A 200 -10.86 -12.05 29.88
C ARG A 200 -12.28 -12.34 30.37
N ASP A 201 -12.83 -11.47 31.21
CA ASP A 201 -14.15 -11.62 31.79
C ASP A 201 -15.24 -11.62 30.69
N TYR A 202 -15.06 -10.78 29.65
CA TYR A 202 -15.99 -10.65 28.53
C TYR A 202 -15.48 -11.35 27.24
N ARG A 203 -14.68 -12.39 27.37
CA ARG A 203 -14.08 -13.09 26.23
C ARG A 203 -15.10 -13.56 25.20
N HIS A 204 -16.27 -13.98 25.65
CA HIS A 204 -17.34 -14.45 24.76
C HIS A 204 -18.03 -13.33 23.96
N GLU A 205 -17.81 -12.07 24.35
CA GLU A 205 -18.38 -10.91 23.66
C GLU A 205 -17.44 -10.26 22.65
N LEU A 206 -16.15 -10.70 22.62
CA LEU A 206 -15.13 -10.06 21.78
C LEU A 206 -15.44 -10.17 20.29
N TYR A 207 -16.13 -11.21 19.82
CA TYR A 207 -16.51 -11.35 18.42
C TYR A 207 -17.48 -10.24 17.94
N HIS A 208 -18.15 -9.58 18.88
CA HIS A 208 -19.01 -8.44 18.55
C HIS A 208 -18.21 -7.16 18.27
N VAL A 209 -17.00 -7.04 18.80
CA VAL A 209 -16.16 -5.83 18.71
C VAL A 209 -14.86 -6.03 17.93
N ILE A 210 -14.58 -7.25 17.47
CA ILE A 210 -13.44 -7.56 16.59
C ILE A 210 -13.95 -7.99 15.23
N GLY A 211 -13.35 -7.47 14.15
CA GLY A 211 -13.69 -7.77 12.77
C GLY A 211 -14.03 -6.55 11.93
N SER A 212 -14.71 -6.78 10.81
CA SER A 212 -15.07 -5.73 9.86
C SER A 212 -16.38 -5.03 10.24
N GLY A 213 -16.52 -3.78 9.85
CA GLY A 213 -17.74 -3.00 9.96
C GLY A 213 -17.81 -2.09 11.19
N LYS A 214 -18.90 -1.35 11.29
CA LYS A 214 -19.16 -0.38 12.37
C LYS A 214 -19.24 -1.08 13.72
N GLY A 215 -18.65 -0.45 14.74
CA GLY A 215 -18.62 -0.97 16.11
C GLY A 215 -17.56 -2.06 16.33
N LYS A 216 -16.72 -2.32 15.34
CA LYS A 216 -15.68 -3.36 15.42
C LYS A 216 -14.30 -2.79 15.09
N VAL A 217 -13.28 -3.26 15.79
CA VAL A 217 -11.87 -3.04 15.46
C VAL A 217 -11.42 -4.15 14.53
N PHE A 218 -11.10 -3.80 13.30
CA PHE A 218 -10.56 -4.76 12.32
C PHE A 218 -9.10 -5.10 12.63
N GLY A 219 -8.31 -4.09 12.94
CA GLY A 219 -6.90 -4.28 13.22
C GLY A 219 -6.25 -3.09 13.93
N VAL A 220 -5.05 -3.31 14.37
CA VAL A 220 -4.18 -2.30 14.98
C VAL A 220 -2.94 -2.09 14.13
N ARG A 221 -2.50 -0.83 13.97
CA ARG A 221 -1.32 -0.48 13.19
C ARG A 221 -0.18 -0.02 14.07
N PHE A 222 0.93 -0.74 14.01
CA PHE A 222 2.20 -0.39 14.64
C PHE A 222 3.02 0.45 13.66
N ASP A 223 3.43 1.65 14.08
CA ASP A 223 4.20 2.60 13.26
C ASP A 223 5.36 3.23 14.04
N THR A 224 5.76 2.61 15.16
CA THR A 224 6.84 3.08 16.03
C THR A 224 8.08 3.45 15.22
N SER A 225 8.56 4.70 15.40
CA SER A 225 9.74 5.21 14.71
C SER A 225 10.97 4.33 14.95
N GLY A 226 11.82 4.17 13.91
CA GLY A 226 13.10 3.47 14.03
C GLY A 226 14.10 4.09 15.03
N SER A 227 13.80 5.24 15.59
CA SER A 227 14.59 5.91 16.65
C SER A 227 14.02 5.73 18.06
N LEU A 228 12.86 5.08 18.20
CA LEU A 228 12.15 4.91 19.46
C LEU A 228 12.02 3.44 19.84
N ILE A 229 11.87 3.19 21.13
CA ILE A 229 11.68 1.84 21.70
C ILE A 229 10.26 1.77 22.22
N ASP A 230 9.52 0.73 21.82
CA ASP A 230 8.20 0.45 22.41
C ASP A 230 8.34 0.04 23.89
N LYS A 231 7.44 0.52 24.74
CA LYS A 231 7.45 0.23 26.18
C LYS A 231 7.46 -1.27 26.49
N SER A 232 6.79 -2.07 25.66
CA SER A 232 6.75 -3.54 25.81
C SER A 232 8.13 -4.19 25.64
N LEU A 233 9.07 -3.50 24.99
CA LEU A 233 10.43 -3.99 24.74
C LEU A 233 11.49 -3.42 25.69
N SER A 234 11.11 -2.56 26.61
CA SER A 234 12.02 -2.09 27.66
C SER A 234 12.26 -3.24 28.65
N PRO A 235 13.52 -3.65 28.96
CA PRO A 235 14.80 -2.96 28.71
C PRO A 235 15.59 -3.43 27.47
N HIS A 236 14.98 -4.12 26.54
CA HIS A 236 15.67 -4.73 25.40
C HIS A 236 15.98 -3.72 24.30
N LEU A 237 16.80 -2.86 24.27
CA LEU A 237 17.21 -1.83 23.27
C LEU A 237 16.86 -2.14 21.78
N LEU A 238 15.61 -2.50 21.50
CA LEU A 238 15.09 -2.87 20.19
C LEU A 238 14.22 -1.74 19.65
N PHE A 239 14.69 -1.08 18.60
CA PHE A 239 14.09 0.13 18.04
C PHE A 239 13.03 -0.16 16.98
N GLY A 240 12.03 0.71 16.90
CA GLY A 240 11.00 0.70 15.87
C GLY A 240 10.10 -0.54 15.94
N VAL A 241 9.32 -0.73 14.89
CA VAL A 241 8.54 -1.96 14.71
C VAL A 241 9.50 -3.09 14.36
N ASN A 242 9.61 -4.08 15.22
CA ASN A 242 10.52 -5.21 15.10
C ASN A 242 9.81 -6.55 15.39
N TYR A 243 10.43 -7.67 15.05
CA TYR A 243 9.84 -8.99 15.24
C TYR A 243 9.43 -9.31 16.70
N PRO A 244 10.27 -9.06 17.72
CA PRO A 244 9.88 -9.32 19.10
C PRO A 244 8.62 -8.58 19.55
N LEU A 245 8.44 -7.32 19.13
CA LEU A 245 7.24 -6.54 19.42
C LEU A 245 5.99 -7.21 18.81
N VAL A 246 6.06 -7.58 17.53
CA VAL A 246 4.93 -8.18 16.82
C VAL A 246 4.58 -9.55 17.38
N LYS A 247 5.58 -10.36 17.74
CA LYS A 247 5.40 -11.65 18.37
C LYS A 247 4.73 -11.51 19.75
N MET A 248 5.24 -10.64 20.61
CA MET A 248 4.68 -10.39 21.94
C MET A 248 3.24 -9.86 21.85
N ALA A 249 2.96 -9.00 20.88
CA ALA A 249 1.60 -8.51 20.63
C ALA A 249 0.65 -9.65 20.24
N ARG A 250 1.04 -10.51 19.30
CA ARG A 250 0.21 -11.64 18.86
C ARG A 250 -0.04 -12.63 20.00
N GLU A 251 0.99 -12.98 20.77
CA GLU A 251 0.86 -13.85 21.93
C GLU A 251 -0.11 -13.24 22.97
N THR A 252 0.05 -11.97 23.30
CA THR A 252 -0.86 -11.26 24.23
C THR A 252 -2.30 -11.23 23.72
N PHE A 253 -2.50 -10.96 22.45
CA PHE A 253 -3.84 -10.91 21.85
C PHE A 253 -4.50 -12.30 21.82
N ASP A 254 -3.74 -13.34 21.51
CA ASP A 254 -4.25 -14.73 21.48
C ASP A 254 -4.63 -15.23 22.86
N GLU A 255 -3.83 -14.95 23.90
CA GLU A 255 -4.15 -15.24 25.29
C GLU A 255 -5.47 -14.60 25.75
N LEU A 256 -5.74 -13.38 25.29
CA LEU A 256 -6.95 -12.64 25.61
C LEU A 256 -8.16 -13.02 24.74
N GLY A 257 -7.98 -13.90 23.74
CA GLY A 257 -9.04 -14.33 22.84
C GLY A 257 -9.25 -13.42 21.61
N LEU A 258 -8.29 -12.53 21.33
CA LEU A 258 -8.31 -11.57 20.20
C LEU A 258 -7.63 -12.15 18.95
N LYS A 259 -7.85 -13.42 18.64
CA LYS A 259 -7.17 -14.13 17.54
C LYS A 259 -7.45 -13.53 16.16
N ASP A 260 -8.65 -12.97 15.98
CA ASP A 260 -9.09 -12.38 14.71
C ASP A 260 -8.66 -10.91 14.54
N LEU A 261 -8.09 -10.30 15.58
CA LEU A 261 -7.56 -8.93 15.50
C LEU A 261 -6.36 -8.89 14.57
N LYS A 262 -6.45 -8.11 13.50
CA LYS A 262 -5.37 -7.98 12.52
C LYS A 262 -4.24 -7.09 13.02
N ILE A 263 -3.01 -7.50 12.77
CA ILE A 263 -1.81 -6.73 13.06
C ILE A 263 -1.28 -6.16 11.74
N VAL A 264 -1.31 -4.83 11.63
CA VAL A 264 -0.71 -4.08 10.53
C VAL A 264 0.61 -3.51 11.01
N VAL A 265 1.69 -3.77 10.29
CA VAL A 265 3.01 -3.21 10.59
C VAL A 265 3.38 -2.16 9.55
N SER A 266 3.97 -1.06 9.98
CA SER A 266 4.49 0.02 9.14
C SER A 266 5.72 0.66 9.79
N GLY A 267 6.22 1.77 9.27
CA GLY A 267 7.41 2.43 9.82
C GLY A 267 8.72 1.85 9.28
N GLY A 268 9.19 2.41 8.17
CA GLY A 268 10.50 2.11 7.59
C GLY A 268 10.67 0.71 7.02
N PHE A 269 9.58 0.05 6.62
CA PHE A 269 9.67 -1.23 5.93
C PHE A 269 10.23 -1.08 4.52
N ASP A 270 11.14 -1.98 4.19
CA ASP A 270 11.71 -2.19 2.87
C ASP A 270 11.93 -3.69 2.62
N GLU A 271 12.51 -4.03 1.47
CA GLU A 271 12.76 -5.42 1.10
C GLU A 271 13.62 -6.18 2.13
N GLU A 272 14.66 -5.55 2.68
CA GLU A 272 15.54 -6.19 3.65
C GLU A 272 14.82 -6.44 4.99
N LYS A 273 14.05 -5.48 5.46
CA LYS A 273 13.24 -5.64 6.68
C LYS A 273 12.18 -6.72 6.49
N LEU A 274 11.56 -6.82 5.32
CA LEU A 274 10.62 -7.90 4.99
C LEU A 274 11.29 -9.27 5.03
N LYS A 275 12.48 -9.42 4.46
CA LYS A 275 13.27 -10.66 4.52
C LYS A 275 13.56 -11.08 5.97
N LEU A 276 13.91 -10.13 6.84
CA LEU A 276 14.12 -10.41 8.26
C LEU A 276 12.84 -10.88 8.94
N PHE A 277 11.71 -10.21 8.70
CA PHE A 277 10.40 -10.58 9.27
C PHE A 277 9.93 -11.95 8.77
N ASN A 278 10.15 -12.25 7.49
CA ASN A 278 9.81 -13.55 6.91
C ASN A 278 10.65 -14.67 7.55
N ARG A 279 11.98 -14.50 7.64
CA ARG A 279 12.89 -15.49 8.28
C ARG A 279 12.56 -15.73 9.74
N ALA A 280 12.09 -14.70 10.46
CA ALA A 280 11.70 -14.80 11.87
C ALA A 280 10.28 -15.35 12.05
N ASP A 281 9.57 -15.65 10.97
CA ASP A 281 8.15 -16.08 11.00
C ASP A 281 7.23 -15.09 11.72
N ALA A 282 7.42 -13.78 11.48
CA ALA A 282 6.71 -12.72 12.19
C ALA A 282 5.19 -12.80 11.98
N PRO A 283 4.39 -12.80 13.05
CA PRO A 283 2.95 -13.03 12.99
C PRO A 283 2.15 -11.72 12.78
N TYR A 284 2.37 -11.06 11.62
CA TYR A 284 1.55 -9.93 11.18
C TYR A 284 0.66 -10.32 10.00
N ASP A 285 -0.41 -9.56 9.79
CA ASP A 285 -1.37 -9.81 8.70
C ASP A 285 -1.10 -8.90 7.50
N MET A 286 -0.73 -7.64 7.73
CA MET A 286 -0.52 -6.66 6.68
C MET A 286 0.71 -5.79 6.95
N VAL A 287 1.38 -5.36 5.88
CA VAL A 287 2.52 -4.43 5.96
C VAL A 287 2.29 -3.20 5.11
N GLY A 288 2.39 -2.02 5.73
CA GLY A 288 2.32 -0.73 5.06
C GLY A 288 3.71 -0.27 4.60
N ILE A 289 3.91 -0.15 3.29
CA ILE A 289 5.17 0.29 2.70
C ILE A 289 4.94 1.49 1.79
N GLY A 290 5.74 2.53 1.96
CA GLY A 290 5.62 3.78 1.20
C GLY A 290 6.92 4.19 0.52
N SER A 291 7.78 4.91 1.23
CA SER A 291 8.97 5.54 0.66
C SER A 291 9.91 4.59 -0.06
N SER A 292 10.13 3.39 0.47
CA SER A 292 11.03 2.42 -0.13
C SER A 292 10.56 1.90 -1.50
N ILE A 293 9.25 1.83 -1.72
CA ILE A 293 8.70 1.44 -3.03
C ILE A 293 8.92 2.55 -4.06
N VAL A 294 8.64 3.80 -3.71
CA VAL A 294 8.61 4.88 -4.70
C VAL A 294 9.92 5.62 -4.88
N ASN A 295 10.90 5.45 -3.96
CA ASN A 295 12.13 6.24 -3.98
C ASN A 295 13.43 5.42 -4.08
N LYS A 296 13.41 4.10 -3.88
CA LYS A 296 14.65 3.30 -3.81
C LYS A 296 15.02 2.60 -5.11
N PHE A 297 14.09 2.41 -6.03
CA PHE A 297 14.33 1.70 -7.28
C PHE A 297 13.95 2.57 -8.47
N THR A 298 14.80 2.58 -9.47
CA THR A 298 14.58 3.30 -10.73
C THR A 298 14.75 2.35 -11.91
N VAL A 299 13.95 2.60 -12.94
CA VAL A 299 14.05 1.94 -14.24
C VAL A 299 14.20 3.03 -15.28
N ASP A 300 14.97 2.77 -16.32
CA ASP A 300 15.14 3.67 -17.45
C ASP A 300 14.74 2.97 -18.75
N PHE A 301 14.15 3.74 -19.67
CA PHE A 301 13.80 3.30 -21.00
C PHE A 301 14.33 4.31 -22.01
N THR A 302 14.74 3.79 -23.18
CA THR A 302 15.15 4.60 -24.32
C THR A 302 14.26 4.32 -25.52
N ALA A 303 14.07 5.30 -26.39
CA ALA A 303 13.41 5.12 -27.69
C ALA A 303 14.45 5.33 -28.80
N ASP A 304 14.43 4.46 -29.78
CA ASP A 304 15.32 4.53 -30.94
C ASP A 304 14.56 4.21 -32.21
N ALA A 305 14.75 5.02 -33.27
CA ALA A 305 14.35 4.65 -34.61
C ALA A 305 15.25 3.53 -35.13
N VAL A 306 14.67 2.48 -35.67
CA VAL A 306 15.43 1.31 -36.14
C VAL A 306 15.15 0.92 -37.60
N MET A 307 14.06 1.44 -38.18
CA MET A 307 13.65 1.22 -39.54
C MET A 307 13.13 2.53 -40.17
N LEU A 308 13.39 2.76 -41.46
CA LEU A 308 12.85 3.84 -42.25
C LEU A 308 12.48 3.29 -43.64
N ASP A 309 11.22 3.47 -44.07
CA ASP A 309 10.69 3.02 -45.37
C ASP A 309 11.05 1.55 -45.68
N GLY A 310 10.90 0.67 -44.67
CA GLY A 310 11.19 -0.75 -44.79
C GLY A 310 12.69 -1.12 -44.78
N GLN A 311 13.58 -0.16 -44.65
CA GLN A 311 15.01 -0.38 -44.60
C GLN A 311 15.56 -0.14 -43.19
N ARG A 312 16.58 -0.89 -42.85
CA ARG A 312 17.28 -0.72 -41.56
C ARG A 312 17.96 0.67 -41.51
N ASN A 313 17.56 1.46 -40.54
CA ASN A 313 18.13 2.78 -40.32
C ASN A 313 18.14 3.04 -38.79
N ALA A 314 19.25 2.76 -38.14
CA ALA A 314 19.38 2.86 -36.70
C ALA A 314 20.71 3.54 -36.33
N LYS A 315 20.72 4.22 -35.17
CA LYS A 315 21.97 4.71 -34.56
C LYS A 315 22.95 3.55 -34.35
N VAL A 316 24.23 3.79 -34.46
CA VAL A 316 25.28 2.79 -34.18
C VAL A 316 25.06 2.17 -32.78
N GLY A 317 25.06 0.84 -32.75
CA GLY A 317 24.77 0.08 -31.51
C GLY A 317 23.28 -0.18 -31.24
N ARG A 318 22.38 0.29 -32.11
CA ARG A 318 20.95 0.00 -32.06
C ARG A 318 20.53 -0.93 -33.21
N SER A 319 19.48 -1.71 -32.99
CA SER A 319 18.93 -2.60 -34.00
C SER A 319 17.44 -2.90 -33.73
N LEU A 320 16.73 -3.32 -34.75
CA LEU A 320 15.41 -3.92 -34.56
C LEU A 320 15.54 -5.15 -33.65
N LEU A 321 14.80 -5.15 -32.57
CA LEU A 321 14.74 -6.22 -31.60
C LEU A 321 13.57 -7.16 -31.91
N ASP A 322 13.51 -8.30 -31.23
CA ASP A 322 12.43 -9.28 -31.38
C ASP A 322 11.14 -8.77 -30.70
N TRP A 323 10.07 -8.67 -31.45
CA TRP A 323 8.74 -8.22 -31.02
C TRP A 323 7.81 -9.38 -30.65
N SER A 324 8.30 -10.61 -30.61
CA SER A 324 7.47 -11.81 -30.36
C SER A 324 6.73 -11.77 -28.99
N LYS A 325 7.25 -11.02 -28.03
CA LYS A 325 6.62 -10.82 -26.71
C LYS A 325 5.52 -9.74 -26.72
N MET A 326 5.42 -8.94 -27.76
CA MET A 326 4.45 -7.85 -27.87
C MET A 326 3.20 -8.28 -28.63
N SER A 327 2.11 -7.58 -28.37
CA SER A 327 0.84 -7.72 -29.10
C SER A 327 0.42 -6.36 -29.66
N GLU A 328 -0.31 -6.37 -30.78
CA GLU A 328 -0.89 -5.16 -31.34
C GLU A 328 -1.89 -4.53 -30.37
N VAL A 329 -1.77 -3.21 -30.17
CA VAL A 329 -2.66 -2.44 -29.29
C VAL A 329 -3.77 -1.84 -30.13
N HIS A 330 -4.98 -2.39 -30.01
CA HIS A 330 -6.15 -1.88 -30.70
C HIS A 330 -6.84 -0.75 -29.90
N ARG A 331 -7.25 0.31 -30.58
CA ARG A 331 -8.08 1.37 -29.99
C ARG A 331 -9.38 0.76 -29.46
N ARG A 332 -9.69 0.94 -28.16
CA ARG A 332 -11.02 0.62 -27.64
C ARG A 332 -12.04 1.57 -28.31
N LYS A 333 -12.92 1.02 -29.14
CA LYS A 333 -14.06 1.78 -29.69
C LYS A 333 -14.95 2.19 -28.51
N GLY A 334 -15.08 3.49 -28.25
CA GLY A 334 -16.07 4.01 -27.30
C GLY A 334 -15.52 4.63 -26.00
N LEU A 335 -14.30 5.12 -25.95
CA LEU A 335 -13.84 6.05 -24.91
C LEU A 335 -13.80 7.45 -25.46
#